data_9254c6fb842e2acccf939ced3f069daa
#
_entry.id   9254c6fb842e2acccf939ced3f069daa
#
_cell.length_a   1.000
_cell.length_b   1.000
_cell.length_c   1.000
_cell.angle_alpha   90.00
_cell.angle_beta   90.00
_cell.angle_gamma   90.00
#
_symmetry.space_group_name_H-M   'P 1'
#
loop_
_entity.id
_entity.type
_entity.pdbx_description
1 polymer ?
#
loop_
_entity_poly.entity_id
_entity_poly.type
_entity_poly.pdbx_seq_one_letter_code
_entity_poly.pdbx_strand_id
1 'polypeptide(L)'
;MFNDLKGKRILITGSTAGMGLATARIFAKYGAKIGINSRAFSQKVDDVLTELTALGGDVAFFPANLMDTSECERLVKEFTEHFGGMDVLINNAGGLGGRANLESIDDEFYERVMDLNVRSALMTTKFSIPHLRASAAESGQTSCVISTGSIAAREGGGVGAGIYAASKAWLHDIHRNWVKEFAKDNIRFNIVSPGTIDTAFHDGKSDELKSNIASNIPMGRFGDIEEVAPTFAFFASHACSGYITGQILDVNGGQIAP
;
A
#
# COMPACT_ATOMS: atom_id res chain seq x y z
N MET A 1 -17.41 8.16 10.58
CA MET A 1 -16.18 7.82 11.30
C MET A 1 -14.99 8.58 10.70
N PHE A 2 -14.77 8.59 9.41
CA PHE A 2 -13.58 9.17 8.76
C PHE A 2 -13.81 10.57 8.15
N ASN A 3 -14.53 11.46 8.86
CA ASN A 3 -14.86 12.79 8.32
C ASN A 3 -13.64 13.72 8.17
N ASP A 4 -12.57 13.44 8.91
CA ASP A 4 -11.29 14.15 8.84
C ASP A 4 -10.46 13.79 7.60
N LEU A 5 -10.91 12.82 6.79
CA LEU A 5 -10.31 12.49 5.50
C LEU A 5 -10.77 13.42 4.37
N LYS A 6 -11.84 14.19 4.57
CA LYS A 6 -12.33 15.14 3.56
C LYS A 6 -11.25 16.17 3.21
N GLY A 7 -10.92 16.26 1.92
CA GLY A 7 -9.90 17.15 1.40
C GLY A 7 -8.45 16.76 1.68
N LYS A 8 -8.19 15.64 2.39
CA LYS A 8 -6.82 15.10 2.59
C LYS A 8 -6.21 14.69 1.25
N ARG A 9 -4.95 15.04 1.06
CA ARG A 9 -4.14 14.77 -0.14
C ARG A 9 -3.44 13.43 0.02
N ILE A 10 -3.89 12.43 -0.71
CA ILE A 10 -3.52 11.03 -0.50
C ILE A 10 -2.93 10.45 -1.79
N LEU A 11 -1.67 10.06 -1.77
CA LEU A 11 -1.04 9.32 -2.86
C LEU A 11 -1.11 7.83 -2.57
N ILE A 12 -1.66 7.04 -3.52
CA ILE A 12 -1.76 5.59 -3.41
C ILE A 12 -1.01 4.95 -4.57
N THR A 13 0.08 4.27 -4.30
CA THR A 13 0.85 3.58 -5.34
C THR A 13 0.17 2.26 -5.75
N GLY A 14 0.22 1.92 -7.06
CA GLY A 14 -0.38 0.67 -7.57
C GLY A 14 -1.89 0.60 -7.36
N SER A 15 -2.62 1.68 -7.64
CA SER A 15 -4.02 1.85 -7.22
C SER A 15 -5.06 1.80 -8.35
N THR A 16 -4.69 1.31 -9.52
CA THR A 16 -5.64 1.11 -10.64
C THR A 16 -6.32 -0.27 -10.61
N ALA A 17 -6.06 -1.10 -9.61
CA ALA A 17 -6.65 -2.43 -9.43
C ALA A 17 -6.49 -2.92 -7.98
N GLY A 18 -7.18 -4.03 -7.66
CA GLY A 18 -7.02 -4.78 -6.41
C GLY A 18 -7.19 -3.93 -5.16
N MET A 19 -6.41 -4.22 -4.12
CA MET A 19 -6.49 -3.53 -2.82
C MET A 19 -6.25 -2.02 -2.92
N GLY A 20 -5.34 -1.58 -3.81
CA GLY A 20 -5.10 -0.15 -4.01
C GLY A 20 -6.31 0.59 -4.56
N LEU A 21 -7.06 -0.01 -5.50
CA LEU A 21 -8.30 0.55 -6.02
C LEU A 21 -9.42 0.52 -4.95
N ALA A 22 -9.59 -0.58 -4.23
CA ALA A 22 -10.55 -0.65 -3.13
C ALA A 22 -10.27 0.42 -2.07
N THR A 23 -8.99 0.65 -1.76
CA THR A 23 -8.54 1.72 -0.87
C THR A 23 -8.89 3.10 -1.42
N ALA A 24 -8.63 3.36 -2.71
CA ALA A 24 -8.99 4.62 -3.37
C ALA A 24 -10.51 4.88 -3.33
N ARG A 25 -11.34 3.85 -3.52
CA ARG A 25 -12.81 3.94 -3.40
C ARG A 25 -13.26 4.45 -2.04
N ILE A 26 -12.67 3.94 -0.96
CA ILE A 26 -13.01 4.41 0.39
C ILE A 26 -12.66 5.88 0.53
N PHE A 27 -11.46 6.30 0.17
CA PHE A 27 -11.06 7.70 0.27
C PHE A 27 -11.92 8.62 -0.59
N ALA A 28 -12.32 8.19 -1.79
CA ALA A 28 -13.23 8.93 -2.65
C ALA A 28 -14.59 9.16 -1.98
N LYS A 29 -15.17 8.14 -1.35
CA LYS A 29 -16.44 8.27 -0.58
C LYS A 29 -16.36 9.27 0.55
N TYR A 30 -15.19 9.56 1.07
CA TYR A 30 -14.97 10.57 2.12
C TYR A 30 -14.49 11.92 1.58
N GLY A 31 -14.47 12.10 0.25
CA GLY A 31 -14.15 13.38 -0.39
C GLY A 31 -12.68 13.77 -0.29
N ALA A 32 -11.79 12.80 -0.30
CA ALA A 32 -10.35 13.04 -0.34
C ALA A 32 -9.86 13.47 -1.73
N LYS A 33 -8.68 14.09 -1.78
CA LYS A 33 -7.90 14.35 -2.98
C LYS A 33 -6.95 13.18 -3.21
N ILE A 34 -7.09 12.46 -4.32
CA ILE A 34 -6.47 11.15 -4.50
C ILE A 34 -5.58 11.14 -5.74
N GLY A 35 -4.30 10.87 -5.54
CA GLY A 35 -3.40 10.46 -6.61
C GLY A 35 -3.43 8.96 -6.78
N ILE A 36 -3.87 8.49 -7.95
CA ILE A 36 -3.75 7.07 -8.31
C ILE A 36 -2.55 6.87 -9.23
N ASN A 37 -1.93 5.69 -9.12
CA ASN A 37 -0.72 5.35 -9.85
C ASN A 37 -0.77 3.95 -10.45
N SER A 38 -0.24 3.83 -11.63
CA SER A 38 0.27 2.60 -12.26
C SER A 38 1.41 2.93 -13.21
N ARG A 39 2.06 1.91 -13.79
CA ARG A 39 3.23 2.14 -14.67
C ARG A 39 2.90 2.95 -15.92
N ALA A 40 1.72 2.74 -16.49
CA ALA A 40 1.30 3.40 -17.72
C ALA A 40 -0.22 3.67 -17.72
N PHE A 41 -0.63 4.62 -18.54
CA PHE A 41 -2.02 4.87 -18.84
C PHE A 41 -2.63 3.71 -19.64
N SER A 42 -3.89 3.43 -19.39
CA SER A 42 -4.72 2.49 -20.16
C SER A 42 -6.18 2.91 -20.07
N GLN A 43 -7.05 2.42 -20.95
CA GLN A 43 -8.49 2.70 -20.88
C GLN A 43 -9.09 2.38 -19.50
N LYS A 44 -8.57 1.37 -18.82
CA LYS A 44 -8.96 1.03 -17.44
C LYS A 44 -8.72 2.19 -16.45
N VAL A 45 -7.75 3.05 -16.70
CA VAL A 45 -7.47 4.23 -15.85
C VAL A 45 -8.59 5.26 -15.98
N ASP A 46 -9.10 5.51 -17.19
CA ASP A 46 -10.23 6.41 -17.41
C ASP A 46 -11.50 5.94 -16.68
N ASP A 47 -11.77 4.63 -16.73
CA ASP A 47 -12.90 4.02 -16.02
C ASP A 47 -12.76 4.22 -14.50
N VAL A 48 -11.55 4.00 -13.97
CA VAL A 48 -11.24 4.19 -12.55
C VAL A 48 -11.38 5.67 -12.15
N LEU A 49 -10.85 6.61 -12.93
CA LEU A 49 -10.99 8.04 -12.67
C LEU A 49 -12.46 8.46 -12.63
N THR A 50 -13.25 7.98 -13.60
CA THR A 50 -14.69 8.25 -13.67
C THR A 50 -15.42 7.69 -12.44
N GLU A 51 -15.14 6.44 -12.07
CA GLU A 51 -15.71 5.80 -10.90
C GLU A 51 -15.40 6.57 -9.60
N LEU A 52 -14.12 6.86 -9.36
CA LEU A 52 -13.69 7.51 -8.12
C LEU A 52 -14.22 8.95 -8.00
N THR A 53 -14.31 9.66 -9.12
CA THR A 53 -14.91 10.99 -9.17
C THR A 53 -16.41 10.95 -8.85
N ALA A 54 -17.13 9.97 -9.40
CA ALA A 54 -18.55 9.77 -9.11
C ALA A 54 -18.81 9.40 -7.64
N LEU A 55 -17.83 8.80 -6.95
CA LEU A 55 -17.88 8.55 -5.50
C LEU A 55 -17.63 9.79 -4.64
N GLY A 56 -17.21 10.91 -5.24
CA GLY A 56 -16.98 12.19 -4.54
C GLY A 56 -15.51 12.56 -4.32
N GLY A 57 -14.57 11.78 -4.88
CA GLY A 57 -13.14 12.09 -4.83
C GLY A 57 -12.73 13.17 -5.84
N ASP A 58 -11.72 13.98 -5.47
CA ASP A 58 -10.92 14.78 -6.41
C ASP A 58 -9.71 13.95 -6.82
N VAL A 59 -9.72 13.39 -8.05
CA VAL A 59 -8.84 12.30 -8.43
C VAL A 59 -7.98 12.66 -9.64
N ALA A 60 -6.68 12.36 -9.57
CA ALA A 60 -5.75 12.49 -10.68
C ALA A 60 -4.87 11.23 -10.82
N PHE A 61 -4.46 10.95 -12.06
CA PHE A 61 -3.60 9.82 -12.38
C PHE A 61 -2.16 10.28 -12.62
N PHE A 62 -1.22 9.58 -12.00
CA PHE A 62 0.21 9.85 -12.10
C PHE A 62 0.94 8.57 -12.54
N PRO A 63 1.27 8.41 -13.84
CA PRO A 63 2.01 7.26 -14.32
C PRO A 63 3.45 7.27 -13.79
N ALA A 64 3.94 6.14 -13.25
CA ALA A 64 5.33 5.99 -12.85
C ALA A 64 5.71 4.52 -12.69
N ASN A 65 6.90 4.15 -13.17
CA ASN A 65 7.52 2.86 -12.86
C ASN A 65 8.32 2.98 -11.56
N LEU A 66 7.75 2.53 -10.46
CA LEU A 66 8.35 2.69 -9.13
C LEU A 66 9.58 1.80 -8.86
N MET A 67 9.97 0.96 -9.81
CA MET A 67 11.27 0.28 -9.78
C MET A 67 12.43 1.24 -10.10
N ASP A 68 12.13 2.43 -10.61
CA ASP A 68 13.09 3.49 -10.90
C ASP A 68 12.99 4.61 -9.87
N THR A 69 14.14 4.96 -9.27
CA THR A 69 14.22 6.01 -8.25
C THR A 69 13.81 7.39 -8.78
N SER A 70 14.18 7.72 -10.01
CA SER A 70 13.86 9.02 -10.64
C SER A 70 12.36 9.15 -10.91
N GLU A 71 11.69 8.05 -11.26
CA GLU A 71 10.26 7.99 -11.44
C GLU A 71 9.50 8.13 -10.10
N CYS A 72 10.04 7.57 -9.00
CA CYS A 72 9.49 7.80 -7.66
C CYS A 72 9.55 9.28 -7.25
N GLU A 73 10.68 9.95 -7.53
CA GLU A 73 10.84 11.38 -7.27
C GLU A 73 9.87 12.22 -8.10
N ARG A 74 9.80 11.95 -9.41
CA ARG A 74 8.88 12.63 -10.33
C ARG A 74 7.42 12.46 -9.89
N LEU A 75 7.00 11.24 -9.54
CA LEU A 75 5.65 10.94 -9.06
C LEU A 75 5.27 11.81 -7.86
N VAL A 76 6.12 11.84 -6.84
CA VAL A 76 5.86 12.62 -5.63
C VAL A 76 5.81 14.12 -5.94
N LYS A 77 6.73 14.62 -6.77
CA LYS A 77 6.77 16.01 -7.20
C LYS A 77 5.49 16.40 -7.95
N GLU A 78 5.11 15.65 -8.99
CA GLU A 78 3.91 15.94 -9.78
C GLU A 78 2.62 15.89 -8.92
N PHE A 79 2.51 14.90 -8.02
CA PHE A 79 1.40 14.81 -7.09
C PHE A 79 1.32 16.04 -6.17
N THR A 80 2.43 16.43 -5.58
CA THR A 80 2.46 17.55 -4.61
C THR A 80 2.28 18.90 -5.28
N GLU A 81 2.73 19.08 -6.52
CA GLU A 81 2.45 20.26 -7.33
C GLU A 81 0.97 20.34 -7.71
N HIS A 82 0.34 19.22 -8.06
CA HIS A 82 -1.07 19.17 -8.46
C HIS A 82 -2.02 19.45 -7.29
N PHE A 83 -1.80 18.84 -6.13
CA PHE A 83 -2.71 18.94 -4.97
C PHE A 83 -2.24 19.97 -3.90
N GLY A 84 -1.09 20.58 -4.07
CA GLY A 84 -0.54 21.57 -3.14
C GLY A 84 0.04 20.95 -1.86
N GLY A 85 0.57 19.72 -1.90
CA GLY A 85 1.20 19.02 -0.78
C GLY A 85 0.74 17.57 -0.62
N MET A 86 1.06 16.93 0.52
CA MET A 86 0.73 15.54 0.79
C MET A 86 0.44 15.33 2.28
N ASP A 87 -0.68 14.70 2.61
CA ASP A 87 -1.06 14.34 3.99
C ASP A 87 -0.84 12.86 4.28
N VAL A 88 -1.03 12.00 3.28
CA VAL A 88 -0.93 10.54 3.40
C VAL A 88 -0.24 9.95 2.18
N LEU A 89 0.74 9.08 2.44
CA LEU A 89 1.31 8.17 1.44
C LEU A 89 0.87 6.74 1.73
N ILE A 90 0.34 6.04 0.72
CA ILE A 90 0.06 4.61 0.79
C ILE A 90 0.97 3.87 -0.18
N ASN A 91 1.98 3.19 0.36
CA ASN A 91 2.85 2.28 -0.37
C ASN A 91 2.13 0.95 -0.56
N ASN A 92 1.31 0.86 -1.61
CA ASN A 92 0.58 -0.35 -1.95
C ASN A 92 1.17 -1.07 -3.18
N ALA A 93 1.89 -0.37 -4.05
CA ALA A 93 2.58 -1.02 -5.17
C ALA A 93 3.49 -2.13 -4.67
N GLY A 94 3.41 -3.28 -5.31
CA GLY A 94 4.16 -4.46 -4.95
C GLY A 94 3.53 -5.72 -5.53
N GLY A 95 4.22 -6.84 -5.39
CA GLY A 95 3.72 -8.13 -5.86
C GLY A 95 4.78 -9.22 -5.79
N LEU A 96 4.36 -10.42 -6.17
CA LEU A 96 5.22 -11.61 -6.11
C LEU A 96 6.46 -11.49 -7.01
N GLY A 97 6.33 -10.79 -8.15
CA GLY A 97 7.41 -10.65 -9.14
C GLY A 97 7.79 -11.94 -9.86
N GLY A 98 7.14 -13.05 -9.53
CA GLY A 98 7.42 -14.41 -10.02
C GLY A 98 7.72 -15.39 -8.89
N ARG A 99 8.06 -16.61 -9.25
CA ARG A 99 8.51 -17.67 -8.33
C ARG A 99 9.82 -18.27 -8.83
N ALA A 100 10.77 -18.45 -7.92
CA ALA A 100 12.03 -19.13 -8.19
C ALA A 100 12.45 -19.92 -6.95
N ASN A 101 12.87 -21.18 -7.16
CA ASN A 101 13.50 -21.96 -6.10
C ASN A 101 14.92 -21.44 -5.86
N LEU A 102 15.47 -21.67 -4.67
CA LEU A 102 16.77 -21.13 -4.26
C LEU A 102 17.87 -21.36 -5.30
N GLU A 103 17.92 -22.56 -5.89
CA GLU A 103 18.92 -22.95 -6.90
C GLU A 103 18.78 -22.23 -8.25
N SER A 104 17.61 -21.60 -8.51
CA SER A 104 17.30 -20.92 -9.78
C SER A 104 17.16 -19.41 -9.65
N ILE A 105 17.45 -18.85 -8.48
CA ILE A 105 17.46 -17.39 -8.29
C ILE A 105 18.70 -16.82 -8.95
N ASP A 106 18.49 -15.87 -9.87
CA ASP A 106 19.52 -15.02 -10.46
C ASP A 106 19.38 -13.56 -10.01
N ASP A 107 20.35 -12.74 -10.38
CA ASP A 107 20.37 -11.31 -10.03
C ASP A 107 19.16 -10.57 -10.61
N GLU A 108 18.74 -10.90 -11.85
CA GLU A 108 17.59 -10.27 -12.49
C GLU A 108 16.29 -10.53 -11.72
N PHE A 109 16.06 -11.77 -11.29
CA PHE A 109 14.89 -12.12 -10.48
C PHE A 109 14.95 -11.42 -9.12
N TYR A 110 16.11 -11.45 -8.46
CA TYR A 110 16.31 -10.80 -7.17
C TYR A 110 16.04 -9.29 -7.26
N GLU A 111 16.70 -8.59 -8.18
CA GLU A 111 16.55 -7.15 -8.38
C GLU A 111 15.11 -6.79 -8.70
N ARG A 112 14.47 -7.51 -9.62
CA ARG A 112 13.08 -7.27 -10.00
C ARG A 112 12.13 -7.34 -8.79
N VAL A 113 12.25 -8.36 -7.93
CA VAL A 113 11.38 -8.51 -6.75
C VAL A 113 11.70 -7.44 -5.70
N MET A 114 12.98 -7.15 -5.46
CA MET A 114 13.40 -6.16 -4.48
C MET A 114 13.07 -4.74 -4.94
N ASP A 115 13.26 -4.41 -6.19
CA ASP A 115 12.93 -3.09 -6.72
C ASP A 115 11.42 -2.84 -6.70
N LEU A 116 10.62 -3.85 -7.05
CA LEU A 116 9.17 -3.75 -7.01
C LEU A 116 8.62 -3.54 -5.59
N ASN A 117 9.18 -4.18 -4.57
CA ASN A 117 8.59 -4.19 -3.22
C ASN A 117 9.35 -3.32 -2.21
N VAL A 118 10.67 -3.17 -2.37
CA VAL A 118 11.53 -2.45 -1.42
C VAL A 118 11.88 -1.07 -1.96
N ARG A 119 12.52 -0.99 -3.14
CA ARG A 119 12.92 0.31 -3.73
C ARG A 119 11.73 1.22 -3.91
N SER A 120 10.62 0.70 -4.44
CA SER A 120 9.39 1.48 -4.65
C SER A 120 8.91 2.14 -3.36
N ALA A 121 8.77 1.38 -2.27
CA ALA A 121 8.30 1.90 -0.99
C ALA A 121 9.33 2.82 -0.32
N LEU A 122 10.62 2.48 -0.38
CA LEU A 122 11.70 3.27 0.19
C LEU A 122 11.80 4.65 -0.49
N MET A 123 11.82 4.69 -1.82
CA MET A 123 12.05 5.92 -2.56
C MET A 123 10.82 6.83 -2.57
N THR A 124 9.62 6.29 -2.73
CA THR A 124 8.41 7.11 -2.58
C THR A 124 8.29 7.67 -1.17
N THR A 125 8.60 6.90 -0.13
CA THR A 125 8.63 7.42 1.26
C THR A 125 9.67 8.51 1.41
N LYS A 126 10.92 8.29 0.97
CA LYS A 126 12.02 9.27 1.05
C LYS A 126 11.61 10.63 0.49
N PHE A 127 11.09 10.65 -0.74
CA PHE A 127 10.71 11.89 -1.40
C PHE A 127 9.45 12.54 -0.81
N SER A 128 8.58 11.75 -0.15
CA SER A 128 7.37 12.26 0.50
C SER A 128 7.61 12.93 1.86
N ILE A 129 8.70 12.61 2.56
CA ILE A 129 8.97 13.12 3.93
C ILE A 129 8.88 14.65 4.05
N PRO A 130 9.50 15.46 3.17
CA PRO A 130 9.43 16.92 3.29
C PRO A 130 7.97 17.45 3.22
N HIS A 131 7.16 16.87 2.37
CA HIS A 131 5.76 17.24 2.15
C HIS A 131 4.85 16.80 3.30
N LEU A 132 5.05 15.60 3.83
CA LEU A 132 4.34 15.07 4.99
C LEU A 132 4.65 15.90 6.25
N ARG A 133 5.91 16.29 6.43
CA ARG A 133 6.33 17.17 7.53
C ARG A 133 5.68 18.56 7.44
N ALA A 134 5.68 19.16 6.24
CA ALA A 134 5.04 20.45 6.01
C ALA A 134 3.54 20.39 6.30
N SER A 135 2.85 19.35 5.81
CA SER A 135 1.43 19.13 6.07
C SER A 135 1.10 18.96 7.56
N ALA A 136 1.89 18.17 8.29
CA ALA A 136 1.70 18.00 9.73
C ALA A 136 1.88 19.32 10.50
N ALA A 137 2.89 20.11 10.13
CA ALA A 137 3.14 21.42 10.73
C ALA A 137 2.00 22.43 10.42
N GLU A 138 1.50 22.45 9.18
CA GLU A 138 0.44 23.33 8.74
C GLU A 138 -0.90 23.02 9.41
N SER A 139 -1.27 21.74 9.49
CA SER A 139 -2.58 21.32 10.00
C SER A 139 -2.63 21.16 11.52
N GLY A 140 -1.50 21.04 12.20
CA GLY A 140 -1.42 20.64 13.61
C GLY A 140 -1.88 19.18 13.86
N GLN A 141 -2.13 18.41 12.80
CA GLN A 141 -2.50 16.99 12.84
C GLN A 141 -1.32 16.13 12.40
N THR A 142 -1.41 14.83 12.63
CA THR A 142 -0.41 13.91 12.08
C THR A 142 -0.62 13.68 10.59
N SER A 143 0.45 13.63 9.82
CA SER A 143 0.51 12.98 8.52
C SER A 143 0.92 11.50 8.68
N CYS A 144 0.82 10.69 7.63
CA CYS A 144 1.23 9.30 7.77
C CYS A 144 1.69 8.64 6.47
N VAL A 145 2.52 7.61 6.65
CA VAL A 145 2.87 6.61 5.65
C VAL A 145 2.28 5.28 6.08
N ILE A 146 1.53 4.63 5.16
CA ILE A 146 0.95 3.32 5.39
C ILE A 146 1.47 2.38 4.30
N SER A 147 2.10 1.27 4.70
CA SER A 147 2.63 0.31 3.74
C SER A 147 1.83 -0.99 3.73
N THR A 148 1.65 -1.57 2.54
CA THR A 148 1.05 -2.89 2.38
C THR A 148 2.09 -3.97 2.63
N GLY A 149 2.01 -4.57 3.82
CA GLY A 149 2.78 -5.75 4.21
C GLY A 149 2.23 -7.05 3.60
N SER A 150 2.45 -8.14 4.30
CA SER A 150 1.89 -9.47 3.98
C SER A 150 2.15 -10.43 5.13
N ILE A 151 1.28 -11.41 5.35
CA ILE A 151 1.57 -12.54 6.24
C ILE A 151 2.84 -13.29 5.79
N ALA A 152 3.16 -13.28 4.50
CA ALA A 152 4.37 -13.90 3.95
C ALA A 152 5.66 -13.39 4.64
N ALA A 153 5.64 -12.16 5.17
CA ALA A 153 6.75 -11.60 5.94
C ALA A 153 7.10 -12.42 7.20
N ARG A 154 6.14 -13.15 7.75
CA ARG A 154 6.30 -13.98 8.97
C ARG A 154 6.36 -15.48 8.67
N GLU A 155 5.70 -15.92 7.59
CA GLU A 155 5.62 -17.35 7.23
C GLU A 155 6.72 -17.79 6.25
N GLY A 156 7.45 -16.83 5.65
CA GLY A 156 8.42 -17.13 4.60
C GLY A 156 7.80 -17.29 3.21
N GLY A 157 6.46 -17.22 3.12
CA GLY A 157 5.71 -17.42 1.87
C GLY A 157 5.67 -18.88 1.41
N GLY A 158 4.95 -19.16 0.32
CA GLY A 158 4.94 -20.48 -0.29
C GLY A 158 6.21 -20.75 -1.10
N VAL A 159 6.37 -21.99 -1.56
CA VAL A 159 7.54 -22.43 -2.36
C VAL A 159 7.81 -21.46 -3.52
N GLY A 160 9.06 -21.05 -3.66
CA GLY A 160 9.53 -20.10 -4.67
C GLY A 160 9.17 -18.63 -4.41
N ALA A 161 8.54 -18.29 -3.27
CA ALA A 161 8.19 -16.92 -2.91
C ALA A 161 9.14 -16.28 -1.86
N GLY A 162 10.28 -16.89 -1.61
CA GLY A 162 11.18 -16.48 -0.51
C GLY A 162 11.67 -15.03 -0.63
N ILE A 163 12.06 -14.56 -1.83
CA ILE A 163 12.51 -13.18 -2.02
C ILE A 163 11.36 -12.18 -1.80
N TYR A 164 10.14 -12.51 -2.26
CA TYR A 164 8.97 -11.70 -1.94
C TYR A 164 8.71 -11.63 -0.44
N ALA A 165 8.73 -12.77 0.25
CA ALA A 165 8.54 -12.83 1.70
C ALA A 165 9.59 -11.99 2.44
N ALA A 166 10.86 -12.10 2.05
CA ALA A 166 11.95 -11.29 2.59
C ALA A 166 11.75 -9.78 2.32
N SER A 167 11.27 -9.41 1.13
CA SER A 167 10.95 -8.01 0.79
C SER A 167 9.84 -7.44 1.68
N LYS A 168 8.83 -8.25 2.02
CA LYS A 168 7.75 -7.85 2.94
C LYS A 168 8.21 -7.85 4.40
N ALA A 169 9.11 -8.76 4.80
CA ALA A 169 9.76 -8.72 6.11
C ALA A 169 10.60 -7.45 6.30
N TRP A 170 11.31 -7.01 5.25
CA TRP A 170 12.03 -5.73 5.26
C TRP A 170 11.08 -4.56 5.57
N LEU A 171 9.90 -4.49 4.95
CA LEU A 171 8.89 -3.47 5.25
C LEU A 171 8.41 -3.56 6.71
N HIS A 172 8.19 -4.79 7.22
CA HIS A 172 7.76 -5.04 8.60
C HIS A 172 8.80 -4.63 9.65
N ASP A 173 10.05 -4.45 9.27
CA ASP A 173 11.09 -4.03 10.20
C ASP A 173 11.47 -2.55 10.05
N ILE A 174 11.69 -2.08 8.83
CA ILE A 174 12.22 -0.74 8.57
C ILE A 174 11.30 0.38 9.08
N HIS A 175 9.96 0.20 9.05
CA HIS A 175 9.03 1.22 9.51
C HIS A 175 9.23 1.60 10.98
N ARG A 176 9.73 0.67 11.82
CA ARG A 176 10.06 0.93 13.23
C ARG A 176 11.25 1.89 13.38
N ASN A 177 12.19 1.84 12.43
CA ASN A 177 13.28 2.80 12.37
C ASN A 177 12.73 4.18 11.95
N TRP A 178 11.91 4.26 10.92
CA TRP A 178 11.30 5.52 10.46
C TRP A 178 10.46 6.20 11.55
N VAL A 179 9.75 5.42 12.38
CA VAL A 179 9.05 5.98 13.56
C VAL A 179 10.02 6.73 14.46
N LYS A 180 11.20 6.16 14.77
CA LYS A 180 12.19 6.80 15.64
C LYS A 180 12.76 8.08 15.01
N GLU A 181 12.90 8.12 13.69
CA GLU A 181 13.42 9.28 12.96
C GLU A 181 12.42 10.42 12.89
N PHE A 182 11.12 10.13 12.63
CA PHE A 182 10.14 11.13 12.20
C PHE A 182 8.94 11.31 13.13
N ALA A 183 8.83 10.60 14.24
CA ALA A 183 7.72 10.79 15.19
C ALA A 183 7.63 12.23 15.73
N LYS A 184 8.78 12.91 15.92
CA LYS A 184 8.83 14.31 16.36
C LYS A 184 8.33 15.29 15.31
N ASP A 185 8.30 14.88 14.05
CA ASP A 185 7.74 15.64 12.94
C ASP A 185 6.23 15.39 12.77
N ASN A 186 5.60 14.67 13.71
CA ASN A 186 4.21 14.22 13.64
C ASN A 186 3.90 13.37 12.39
N ILE A 187 4.87 12.57 11.91
CA ILE A 187 4.68 11.60 10.83
C ILE A 187 4.56 10.20 11.43
N ARG A 188 3.44 9.53 11.17
CA ARG A 188 3.17 8.16 11.62
C ARG A 188 3.50 7.16 10.53
N PHE A 189 4.00 5.98 10.92
CA PHE A 189 4.31 4.87 10.02
C PHE A 189 3.64 3.61 10.53
N ASN A 190 2.75 3.02 9.72
CA ASN A 190 2.05 1.79 10.06
C ASN A 190 1.98 0.86 8.86
N ILE A 191 1.68 -0.40 9.10
CA ILE A 191 1.57 -1.44 8.08
C ILE A 191 0.20 -2.10 8.17
N VAL A 192 -0.45 -2.24 7.03
CA VAL A 192 -1.57 -3.18 6.84
C VAL A 192 -0.98 -4.46 6.29
N SER A 193 -1.16 -5.58 6.97
CA SER A 193 -0.60 -6.89 6.63
C SER A 193 -1.74 -7.85 6.23
N PRO A 194 -2.07 -7.93 4.93
CA PRO A 194 -3.12 -8.84 4.46
C PRO A 194 -2.69 -10.30 4.54
N GLY A 195 -3.68 -11.17 4.77
CA GLY A 195 -3.57 -12.60 4.56
C GLY A 195 -3.83 -12.99 3.11
N THR A 196 -4.51 -14.13 2.93
CA THR A 196 -4.94 -14.57 1.61
C THR A 196 -6.20 -13.80 1.18
N ILE A 197 -6.02 -12.85 0.27
CA ILE A 197 -7.09 -11.97 -0.23
C ILE A 197 -7.39 -12.34 -1.68
N ASP A 198 -8.67 -12.38 -2.06
CA ASP A 198 -9.09 -12.67 -3.44
C ASP A 198 -8.71 -11.52 -4.37
N THR A 199 -7.66 -11.72 -5.10
CA THR A 199 -7.06 -10.77 -6.03
C THR A 199 -6.44 -11.53 -7.20
N ALA A 200 -6.03 -10.82 -8.24
CA ALA A 200 -5.29 -11.38 -9.36
C ALA A 200 -4.01 -12.16 -8.95
N PHE A 201 -3.53 -12.00 -7.72
CA PHE A 201 -2.44 -12.81 -7.16
C PHE A 201 -2.77 -14.31 -7.12
N HIS A 202 -4.06 -14.66 -7.09
CA HIS A 202 -4.57 -16.03 -7.06
C HIS A 202 -5.16 -16.49 -8.40
N ASP A 203 -5.07 -15.68 -9.45
CA ASP A 203 -5.50 -16.08 -10.79
C ASP A 203 -4.70 -17.28 -11.29
N GLY A 204 -5.36 -18.16 -12.04
CA GLY A 204 -4.77 -19.38 -12.56
C GLY A 204 -4.66 -20.55 -11.57
N LYS A 205 -5.02 -20.39 -10.29
CA LYS A 205 -5.19 -21.51 -9.37
C LYS A 205 -6.50 -22.25 -9.62
N SER A 206 -6.48 -23.59 -9.57
CA SER A 206 -7.71 -24.38 -9.66
C SER A 206 -8.62 -24.15 -8.45
N ASP A 207 -9.93 -24.38 -8.62
CA ASP A 207 -10.90 -24.26 -7.53
C ASP A 207 -10.59 -25.19 -6.35
N GLU A 208 -10.07 -26.38 -6.62
CA GLU A 208 -9.61 -27.34 -5.61
C GLU A 208 -8.46 -26.73 -4.79
N LEU A 209 -7.47 -26.12 -5.46
CA LEU A 209 -6.34 -25.48 -4.76
C LEU A 209 -6.81 -24.27 -3.95
N LYS A 210 -7.73 -23.46 -4.48
CA LYS A 210 -8.34 -22.34 -3.74
C LYS A 210 -9.10 -22.85 -2.52
N SER A 211 -9.88 -23.92 -2.65
CA SER A 211 -10.61 -24.56 -1.54
C SER A 211 -9.65 -25.08 -0.47
N ASN A 212 -8.57 -25.74 -0.86
CA ASN A 212 -7.56 -26.23 0.07
C ASN A 212 -6.85 -25.08 0.81
N ILE A 213 -6.57 -23.97 0.14
CA ILE A 213 -6.01 -22.78 0.79
C ILE A 213 -7.02 -22.19 1.78
N ALA A 214 -8.29 -22.05 1.37
CA ALA A 214 -9.35 -21.52 2.21
C ALA A 214 -9.58 -22.35 3.47
N SER A 215 -9.51 -23.68 3.40
CA SER A 215 -9.67 -24.57 4.55
C SER A 215 -8.59 -24.42 5.62
N ASN A 216 -7.43 -23.86 5.27
CA ASN A 216 -6.36 -23.54 6.22
C ASN A 216 -6.47 -22.14 6.83
N ILE A 217 -7.45 -21.34 6.41
CA ILE A 217 -7.76 -20.04 7.00
C ILE A 217 -8.81 -20.26 8.10
N PRO A 218 -8.60 -19.81 9.34
CA PRO A 218 -9.60 -20.00 10.42
C PRO A 218 -11.00 -19.52 10.08
N MET A 219 -11.14 -18.41 9.31
CA MET A 219 -12.43 -17.95 8.81
C MET A 219 -12.99 -18.77 7.63
N GLY A 220 -12.28 -19.78 7.13
CA GLY A 220 -12.73 -20.72 6.10
C GLY A 220 -12.85 -20.15 4.70
N ARG A 221 -12.36 -18.95 4.43
CA ARG A 221 -12.45 -18.26 3.13
C ARG A 221 -11.32 -17.29 2.89
N PHE A 222 -11.12 -16.91 1.65
CA PHE A 222 -10.31 -15.74 1.32
C PHE A 222 -10.99 -14.46 1.83
N GLY A 223 -10.19 -13.47 2.19
CA GLY A 223 -10.68 -12.11 2.43
C GLY A 223 -11.03 -11.41 1.12
N ASP A 224 -11.95 -10.44 1.19
CA ASP A 224 -12.23 -9.53 0.07
C ASP A 224 -11.33 -8.29 0.18
N ILE A 225 -11.00 -7.68 -0.98
CA ILE A 225 -10.26 -6.42 -1.04
C ILE A 225 -10.98 -5.30 -0.29
N GLU A 226 -12.30 -5.31 -0.30
CA GLU A 226 -13.16 -4.35 0.41
C GLU A 226 -13.11 -4.53 1.95
N GLU A 227 -12.71 -5.70 2.45
CA GLU A 227 -12.50 -5.94 3.89
C GLU A 227 -11.12 -5.44 4.37
N VAL A 228 -10.15 -5.31 3.46
CA VAL A 228 -8.82 -4.78 3.77
C VAL A 228 -8.79 -3.25 3.73
N ALA A 229 -9.46 -2.66 2.75
CA ALA A 229 -9.42 -1.23 2.45
C ALA A 229 -9.79 -0.30 3.64
N PRO A 230 -10.78 -0.61 4.51
CA PRO A 230 -11.11 0.21 5.68
C PRO A 230 -9.95 0.41 6.66
N THR A 231 -9.01 -0.54 6.72
CA THR A 231 -7.84 -0.46 7.60
C THR A 231 -6.89 0.66 7.18
N PHE A 232 -6.75 0.90 5.87
CA PHE A 232 -5.99 2.04 5.38
C PHE A 232 -6.65 3.37 5.76
N ALA A 233 -7.97 3.48 5.65
CA ALA A 233 -8.71 4.66 6.07
C ALA A 233 -8.60 4.89 7.59
N PHE A 234 -8.62 3.82 8.41
CA PHE A 234 -8.39 3.90 9.85
C PHE A 234 -7.02 4.50 10.18
N PHE A 235 -5.94 3.99 9.55
CA PHE A 235 -4.60 4.52 9.78
C PHE A 235 -4.42 5.93 9.20
N ALA A 236 -5.09 6.29 8.10
CA ALA A 236 -5.01 7.62 7.51
C ALA A 236 -5.69 8.69 8.38
N SER A 237 -6.77 8.33 9.09
CA SER A 237 -7.52 9.25 9.93
C SER A 237 -6.73 9.61 11.21
N HIS A 238 -6.43 10.90 11.38
CA HIS A 238 -5.86 11.41 12.63
C HIS A 238 -6.83 11.22 13.80
N ALA A 239 -8.12 11.46 13.58
CA ALA A 239 -9.15 11.32 14.62
C ALA A 239 -9.27 9.89 15.14
N CYS A 240 -9.04 8.87 14.29
CA CYS A 240 -9.14 7.46 14.68
C CYS A 240 -7.83 6.88 15.20
N SER A 241 -6.69 7.32 14.68
CA SER A 241 -5.39 6.68 14.91
C SER A 241 -4.22 7.64 15.14
N GLY A 242 -4.48 8.89 15.50
CA GLY A 242 -3.45 9.94 15.65
C GLY A 242 -2.34 9.61 16.65
N TYR A 243 -2.57 8.67 17.57
CA TYR A 243 -1.55 8.19 18.52
C TYR A 243 -1.03 6.77 18.22
N ILE A 244 -1.39 6.22 17.04
CA ILE A 244 -0.98 4.88 16.61
C ILE A 244 0.11 4.99 15.55
N THR A 245 1.33 4.55 15.89
CA THR A 245 2.47 4.47 14.98
C THR A 245 3.33 3.25 15.30
N GLY A 246 4.07 2.73 14.32
CA GLY A 246 4.91 1.54 14.46
C GLY A 246 4.14 0.23 14.53
N GLN A 247 2.86 0.22 14.15
CA GLN A 247 2.01 -0.95 14.24
C GLN A 247 1.92 -1.70 12.92
N ILE A 248 1.79 -3.01 13.03
CA ILE A 248 1.43 -3.91 11.94
C ILE A 248 0.04 -4.45 12.28
N LEU A 249 -0.96 -4.07 11.48
CA LEU A 249 -2.32 -4.57 11.66
C LEU A 249 -2.60 -5.67 10.64
N ASP A 250 -2.76 -6.88 11.16
CA ASP A 250 -3.07 -8.06 10.35
C ASP A 250 -4.55 -8.08 9.97
N VAL A 251 -4.81 -8.27 8.66
CA VAL A 251 -6.14 -8.45 8.07
C VAL A 251 -6.12 -9.78 7.32
N ASN A 252 -6.20 -10.90 8.04
CA ASN A 252 -5.80 -12.21 7.54
C ASN A 252 -6.76 -13.36 7.87
N GLY A 253 -7.96 -13.09 8.38
CA GLY A 253 -8.93 -14.13 8.73
C GLY A 253 -8.45 -15.11 9.81
N GLY A 254 -7.45 -14.72 10.62
CA GLY A 254 -6.87 -15.53 11.68
C GLY A 254 -5.71 -16.43 11.22
N GLN A 255 -5.23 -16.32 9.98
CA GLN A 255 -4.12 -17.16 9.48
C GLN A 255 -2.86 -17.05 10.35
N ILE A 256 -2.57 -15.86 10.86
CA ILE A 256 -1.52 -15.64 11.86
C ILE A 256 -2.12 -14.75 12.96
N ALA A 257 -1.91 -15.16 14.20
CA ALA A 257 -2.06 -14.33 15.38
C ALA A 257 -0.67 -14.14 16.01
N PRO A 258 -0.20 -12.91 16.26
CA PRO A 258 1.09 -12.65 16.89
C PRO A 258 1.10 -13.05 18.38
#